data_6860d2f4265d42ee1ce03a911abc016c
#
_entry.id   6860d2f4265d42ee1ce03a911abc016c
#
_cell.length_a   1.000
_cell.length_b   1.000
_cell.length_c   1.000
_cell.angle_alpha   90.00
_cell.angle_beta   90.00
_cell.angle_gamma   90.00
#
_symmetry.space_group_name_H-M   'P 1'
#
loop_
_entity.id
_entity.type
_entity.pdbx_description
1 polymer ?
#
loop_
_entity_poly.entity_id
_entity_poly.type
_entity_poly.pdbx_seq_one_letter_code
_entity_poly.pdbx_strand_id
1 'polypeptide(L)'
;MGYTGFSAKDIPKDVVEALVDAFAQLEQKVIMRFDPGVLPYVPKNVLVSNWVPQQDLLAHPKTVAFFTHGGIGSILESIYYGVPMIVSGIFADQVDNAAIIDDIGVAYKLDKSDLNDAVKIVHAISKVVENDSTYKVRSLELSAMWKDKPISPTEEATMWIERLLKHKTLRHLRMEQHDLALWQYFSLDVILFILAILGLLMGIIKRLFKRLLTSQKLKTKAD
;
A
#
# COMPACT_ATOMS: atom_id res chain seq x y z
N MET A 1 1.96 10.43 11.25
CA MET A 1 1.05 9.85 10.23
C MET A 1 0.96 10.81 9.04
N GLY A 2 1.28 10.39 7.82
CA GLY A 2 1.19 11.23 6.63
C GLY A 2 -0.24 11.71 6.34
N TYR A 3 -0.41 12.59 5.34
CA TYR A 3 -1.74 13.07 4.93
C TYR A 3 -2.55 11.90 4.35
N THR A 4 -3.49 11.38 5.12
CA THR A 4 -4.55 10.50 4.63
C THR A 4 -5.73 11.41 4.29
N GLY A 5 -6.43 11.22 3.22
CA GLY A 5 -7.66 11.96 2.93
C GLY A 5 -8.79 11.75 3.97
N PHE A 6 -8.51 11.03 5.07
CA PHE A 6 -9.42 10.77 6.17
C PHE A 6 -9.24 11.77 7.30
N SER A 7 -10.36 12.19 7.88
CA SER A 7 -10.38 12.94 9.12
C SER A 7 -9.96 12.03 10.30
N ALA A 8 -9.30 12.61 11.31
CA ALA A 8 -9.01 11.89 12.55
C ALA A 8 -10.27 11.31 13.23
N LYS A 9 -11.44 11.89 12.94
CA LYS A 9 -12.76 11.45 13.44
C LYS A 9 -13.27 10.17 12.79
N ASP A 10 -12.71 9.79 11.64
CA ASP A 10 -13.11 8.59 10.90
C ASP A 10 -12.36 7.33 11.36
N ILE A 11 -11.35 7.51 12.24
CA ILE A 11 -10.57 6.39 12.80
C ILE A 11 -11.36 5.79 13.98
N PRO A 12 -11.52 4.45 14.05
CA PRO A 12 -12.17 3.79 15.17
C PRO A 12 -11.54 4.17 16.52
N LYS A 13 -12.38 4.37 17.54
CA LYS A 13 -11.90 4.84 18.85
C LYS A 13 -10.93 3.87 19.51
N ASP A 14 -11.17 2.58 19.42
CA ASP A 14 -10.29 1.52 19.92
C ASP A 14 -8.89 1.57 19.29
N VAL A 15 -8.79 1.91 18.01
CA VAL A 15 -7.50 2.12 17.32
C VAL A 15 -6.79 3.38 17.85
N VAL A 16 -7.52 4.46 18.07
CA VAL A 16 -6.95 5.69 18.62
C VAL A 16 -6.44 5.46 20.04
N GLU A 17 -7.22 4.80 20.88
CA GLU A 17 -6.85 4.44 22.26
C GLU A 17 -5.61 3.55 22.27
N ALA A 18 -5.58 2.49 21.47
CA ALA A 18 -4.43 1.58 21.38
C ALA A 18 -3.15 2.29 20.91
N LEU A 19 -3.25 3.22 19.94
CA LEU A 19 -2.11 4.02 19.49
C LEU A 19 -1.56 4.91 20.61
N VAL A 20 -2.44 5.59 21.35
CA VAL A 20 -2.04 6.48 22.45
C VAL A 20 -1.42 5.67 23.59
N ASP A 21 -2.02 4.53 23.96
CA ASP A 21 -1.52 3.62 24.98
C ASP A 21 -0.18 3.00 24.60
N ALA A 22 0.00 2.64 23.34
CA ALA A 22 1.27 2.15 22.83
C ALA A 22 2.37 3.23 22.92
N PHE A 23 2.08 4.44 22.45
CA PHE A 23 3.04 5.55 22.49
C PHE A 23 3.38 5.97 23.93
N ALA A 24 2.46 5.89 24.88
CA ALA A 24 2.70 6.16 26.28
C ALA A 24 3.75 5.25 26.92
N GLN A 25 3.91 4.02 26.38
CA GLN A 25 4.86 3.01 26.89
C GLN A 25 6.29 3.19 26.33
N LEU A 26 6.49 4.07 25.33
CA LEU A 26 7.79 4.26 24.71
C LEU A 26 8.68 5.20 25.54
N GLU A 27 9.97 4.89 25.61
CA GLU A 27 10.99 5.79 26.17
C GLU A 27 11.26 7.00 25.25
N GLN A 28 11.00 6.83 23.95
CA GLN A 28 11.22 7.83 22.94
C GLN A 28 10.17 8.95 23.02
N LYS A 29 10.57 10.16 22.60
CA LYS A 29 9.61 11.22 22.31
C LYS A 29 8.90 10.93 21.00
N VAL A 30 7.58 11.03 21.01
CA VAL A 30 6.74 10.82 19.82
C VAL A 30 6.18 12.17 19.36
N ILE A 31 6.31 12.45 18.07
CA ILE A 31 5.62 13.57 17.42
C ILE A 31 4.49 12.99 16.58
N MET A 32 3.27 13.29 16.97
CA MET A 32 2.07 12.75 16.33
C MET A 32 1.31 13.86 15.60
N ARG A 33 1.15 13.72 14.29
CA ARG A 33 0.23 14.55 13.53
C ARG A 33 -1.18 13.98 13.68
N PHE A 34 -1.99 14.64 14.49
CA PHE A 34 -3.36 14.24 14.79
C PHE A 34 -4.17 15.42 15.32
N ASP A 35 -5.51 15.33 15.31
CA ASP A 35 -6.36 16.30 15.95
C ASP A 35 -6.38 16.06 17.47
N PRO A 36 -5.83 16.98 18.29
CA PRO A 36 -5.79 16.80 19.74
C PRO A 36 -7.19 16.62 20.37
N GLY A 37 -8.23 17.18 19.75
CA GLY A 37 -9.59 17.11 20.26
C GLY A 37 -10.26 15.74 20.13
N VAL A 38 -9.63 14.81 19.43
CA VAL A 38 -10.14 13.45 19.23
C VAL A 38 -9.46 12.43 20.16
N LEU A 39 -8.31 12.81 20.74
CA LEU A 39 -7.54 11.91 21.60
C LEU A 39 -8.19 11.75 22.98
N PRO A 40 -8.19 10.54 23.56
CA PRO A 40 -8.70 10.30 24.92
C PRO A 40 -7.84 11.01 25.97
N TYR A 41 -6.54 11.08 25.76
CA TYR A 41 -5.55 11.81 26.55
C TYR A 41 -4.26 11.98 25.73
N VAL A 42 -3.34 12.84 26.20
CA VAL A 42 -2.03 13.02 25.58
C VAL A 42 -0.93 12.60 26.56
N PRO A 43 -0.15 11.54 26.28
CA PRO A 43 0.96 11.11 27.12
C PRO A 43 2.05 12.17 27.22
N LYS A 44 2.82 12.20 28.33
CA LYS A 44 3.88 13.19 28.57
C LYS A 44 5.01 13.18 27.52
N ASN A 45 5.27 12.03 26.91
CA ASN A 45 6.29 11.85 25.87
C ASN A 45 5.77 12.11 24.45
N VAL A 46 4.47 12.46 24.27
CA VAL A 46 3.82 12.65 22.97
C VAL A 46 3.51 14.13 22.75
N LEU A 47 4.04 14.68 21.66
CA LEU A 47 3.65 15.99 21.13
C LEU A 47 2.63 15.78 19.99
N VAL A 48 1.44 16.36 20.15
CA VAL A 48 0.37 16.28 19.16
C VAL A 48 0.17 17.62 18.46
N SER A 49 0.06 17.58 17.13
CA SER A 49 -0.23 18.77 16.32
C SER A 49 -1.05 18.39 15.09
N ASN A 50 -1.94 19.29 14.65
CA ASN A 50 -2.71 19.12 13.41
C ASN A 50 -1.82 19.14 12.16
N TRP A 51 -0.66 19.79 12.24
CA TRP A 51 0.31 19.86 11.17
C TRP A 51 1.74 19.77 11.71
N VAL A 52 2.61 19.08 10.97
CA VAL A 52 4.04 18.96 11.29
C VAL A 52 4.85 19.05 9.99
N PRO A 53 6.05 19.65 10.02
CA PRO A 53 6.97 19.66 8.88
C PRO A 53 7.62 18.28 8.73
N GLN A 54 6.94 17.35 8.03
CA GLN A 54 7.31 15.94 7.98
C GLN A 54 8.73 15.72 7.45
N GLN A 55 9.12 16.43 6.39
CA GLN A 55 10.46 16.30 5.81
C GLN A 55 11.56 16.75 6.78
N ASP A 56 11.35 17.87 7.48
CA ASP A 56 12.32 18.36 8.46
C ASP A 56 12.46 17.41 9.65
N LEU A 57 11.34 16.80 10.06
CA LEU A 57 11.35 15.78 11.11
C LEU A 57 12.08 14.50 10.66
N LEU A 58 11.85 14.05 9.44
CA LEU A 58 12.55 12.89 8.88
C LEU A 58 14.04 13.17 8.67
N ALA A 59 14.40 14.40 8.29
CA ALA A 59 15.79 14.84 8.14
C ALA A 59 16.54 14.96 9.47
N HIS A 60 15.82 15.04 10.60
CA HIS A 60 16.45 15.29 11.90
C HIS A 60 17.25 14.06 12.37
N PRO A 61 18.53 14.22 12.79
CA PRO A 61 19.43 13.11 13.10
C PRO A 61 18.98 12.23 14.26
N LYS A 62 18.08 12.72 15.12
CA LYS A 62 17.49 11.95 16.23
C LYS A 62 16.21 11.23 15.87
N THR A 63 15.74 11.30 14.62
CA THR A 63 14.58 10.53 14.18
C THR A 63 14.99 9.08 13.96
N VAL A 64 14.44 8.19 14.76
CA VAL A 64 14.81 6.76 14.77
C VAL A 64 13.84 5.89 14.00
N ALA A 65 12.58 6.28 13.89
CA ALA A 65 11.56 5.54 13.16
C ALA A 65 10.39 6.43 12.71
N PHE A 66 9.65 5.99 11.71
CA PHE A 66 8.48 6.66 11.18
C PHE A 66 7.28 5.71 11.10
N PHE A 67 6.22 6.01 11.85
CA PHE A 67 4.96 5.27 11.78
C PHE A 67 4.06 5.90 10.70
N THR A 68 3.74 5.13 9.66
CA THR A 68 3.02 5.65 8.49
C THR A 68 1.94 4.68 7.99
N HIS A 69 0.97 5.22 7.26
CA HIS A 69 -0.05 4.43 6.56
C HIS A 69 0.41 3.85 5.21
N GLY A 70 1.64 4.13 4.76
CA GLY A 70 2.17 3.57 3.51
C GLY A 70 1.80 4.37 2.25
N GLY A 71 1.42 5.66 2.37
CA GLY A 71 1.28 6.52 1.21
C GLY A 71 2.64 6.75 0.52
N ILE A 72 2.68 6.64 -0.81
CA ILE A 72 3.93 6.62 -1.58
C ILE A 72 4.82 7.85 -1.31
N GLY A 73 4.26 9.05 -1.19
CA GLY A 73 5.03 10.25 -0.86
C GLY A 73 5.78 10.13 0.46
N SER A 74 5.10 9.66 1.52
CA SER A 74 5.72 9.45 2.83
C SER A 74 6.81 8.37 2.82
N ILE A 75 6.61 7.31 2.03
CA ILE A 75 7.61 6.26 1.84
C ILE A 75 8.86 6.81 1.19
N LEU A 76 8.71 7.56 0.09
CA LEU A 76 9.83 8.14 -0.64
C LEU A 76 10.62 9.14 0.21
N GLU A 77 9.94 9.97 1.01
CA GLU A 77 10.57 10.87 1.97
C GLU A 77 11.36 10.09 3.03
N SER A 78 10.78 9.03 3.61
CA SER A 78 11.44 8.21 4.61
C SER A 78 12.69 7.50 4.05
N ILE A 79 12.59 6.93 2.84
CA ILE A 79 13.72 6.32 2.15
C ILE A 79 14.83 7.35 1.90
N TYR A 80 14.47 8.54 1.40
CA TYR A 80 15.43 9.60 1.12
C TYR A 80 16.25 9.97 2.36
N TYR A 81 15.61 10.08 3.52
CA TYR A 81 16.28 10.41 4.78
C TYR A 81 16.84 9.19 5.53
N GLY A 82 16.67 7.99 5.03
CA GLY A 82 17.17 6.76 5.64
C GLY A 82 16.53 6.45 6.99
N VAL A 83 15.23 6.78 7.14
CA VAL A 83 14.46 6.51 8.35
C VAL A 83 13.68 5.21 8.15
N PRO A 84 13.86 4.20 9.01
CA PRO A 84 13.08 2.96 8.93
C PRO A 84 11.63 3.22 9.35
N MET A 85 10.71 2.39 8.83
CA MET A 85 9.28 2.60 8.98
C MET A 85 8.58 1.48 9.74
N ILE A 86 7.51 1.86 10.45
CA ILE A 86 6.41 0.94 10.79
C ILE A 86 5.26 1.32 9.87
N VAL A 87 4.78 0.39 9.06
CA VAL A 87 3.75 0.68 8.06
C VAL A 87 2.50 -0.15 8.27
N SER A 88 1.34 0.50 8.26
CA SER A 88 0.05 -0.18 8.25
C SER A 88 -0.81 0.38 7.12
N GLY A 89 -0.94 -0.38 6.04
CA GLY A 89 -1.78 -0.03 4.89
C GLY A 89 -3.26 -0.05 5.27
N ILE A 90 -3.96 1.07 5.06
CA ILE A 90 -5.36 1.22 5.43
C ILE A 90 -6.27 0.93 4.23
N PHE A 91 -5.94 1.45 3.05
CA PHE A 91 -6.72 1.28 1.82
C PHE A 91 -5.91 1.59 0.56
N ALA A 92 -6.46 1.28 -0.61
CA ALA A 92 -5.89 1.53 -1.94
C ALA A 92 -4.47 0.94 -2.09
N ASP A 93 -3.57 1.70 -2.71
CA ASP A 93 -2.17 1.35 -2.95
C ASP A 93 -1.33 1.17 -1.67
N GLN A 94 -1.81 1.66 -0.53
CA GLN A 94 -1.07 1.59 0.75
C GLN A 94 -0.81 0.16 1.20
N VAL A 95 -1.72 -0.77 0.92
CA VAL A 95 -1.60 -2.19 1.29
C VAL A 95 -0.45 -2.84 0.50
N ASP A 96 -0.42 -2.59 -0.81
CA ASP A 96 0.63 -3.11 -1.69
C ASP A 96 1.97 -2.45 -1.39
N ASN A 97 1.98 -1.13 -1.20
CA ASN A 97 3.16 -0.39 -0.80
C ASN A 97 3.75 -0.91 0.52
N ALA A 98 2.90 -1.19 1.52
CA ALA A 98 3.33 -1.74 2.80
C ALA A 98 4.01 -3.11 2.63
N ALA A 99 3.46 -3.98 1.78
CA ALA A 99 4.06 -5.28 1.50
C ALA A 99 5.41 -5.15 0.78
N ILE A 100 5.51 -4.24 -0.19
CA ILE A 100 6.75 -4.00 -0.94
C ILE A 100 7.88 -3.51 -0.03
N ILE A 101 7.62 -2.51 0.82
CA ILE A 101 8.69 -1.93 1.66
C ILE A 101 9.08 -2.83 2.84
N ASP A 102 8.18 -3.72 3.29
CA ASP A 102 8.48 -4.79 4.23
C ASP A 102 9.42 -5.83 3.60
N ASP A 103 9.12 -6.27 2.37
CA ASP A 103 9.94 -7.21 1.60
C ASP A 103 11.34 -6.64 1.29
N ILE A 104 11.44 -5.34 1.00
CA ILE A 104 12.71 -4.62 0.82
C ILE A 104 13.52 -4.55 2.13
N GLY A 105 12.87 -4.68 3.28
CA GLY A 105 13.49 -4.67 4.61
C GLY A 105 13.73 -3.29 5.19
N VAL A 106 13.02 -2.26 4.73
CA VAL A 106 13.11 -0.88 5.27
C VAL A 106 11.92 -0.53 6.17
N ALA A 107 10.96 -1.43 6.31
CA ALA A 107 9.80 -1.26 7.15
C ALA A 107 9.41 -2.56 7.85
N TYR A 108 8.76 -2.44 8.99
CA TYR A 108 7.98 -3.51 9.63
C TYR A 108 6.51 -3.30 9.27
N LYS A 109 5.91 -4.27 8.59
CA LYS A 109 4.49 -4.24 8.27
C LYS A 109 3.66 -4.67 9.48
N LEU A 110 2.80 -3.77 9.95
CA LEU A 110 1.79 -4.04 10.96
C LEU A 110 0.43 -4.22 10.27
N ASP A 111 -0.21 -5.36 10.47
CA ASP A 111 -1.51 -5.59 9.86
C ASP A 111 -2.57 -4.63 10.41
N LYS A 112 -3.49 -4.21 9.55
CA LYS A 112 -4.56 -3.27 9.93
C LYS A 112 -5.41 -3.78 11.10
N SER A 113 -5.62 -5.10 11.19
CA SER A 113 -6.35 -5.76 12.28
C SER A 113 -5.64 -5.63 13.63
N ASP A 114 -4.34 -5.34 13.65
CA ASP A 114 -3.53 -5.25 14.86
C ASP A 114 -3.39 -3.82 15.38
N LEU A 115 -3.97 -2.85 14.67
CA LEU A 115 -3.92 -1.43 15.07
C LEU A 115 -4.71 -1.12 16.35
N ASN A 116 -5.61 -1.98 16.78
CA ASN A 116 -6.35 -1.87 18.04
C ASN A 116 -5.69 -2.61 19.21
N ASP A 117 -4.46 -3.11 19.02
CA ASP A 117 -3.70 -3.82 20.04
C ASP A 117 -2.39 -3.04 20.36
N ALA A 118 -2.39 -2.37 21.51
CA ALA A 118 -1.23 -1.57 21.96
C ALA A 118 0.05 -2.42 22.09
N VAL A 119 -0.05 -3.70 22.50
CA VAL A 119 1.11 -4.59 22.69
C VAL A 119 1.76 -4.89 21.33
N LYS A 120 0.96 -5.17 20.32
CA LYS A 120 1.46 -5.40 18.95
C LYS A 120 2.10 -4.16 18.35
N ILE A 121 1.51 -2.99 18.59
CA ILE A 121 2.06 -1.70 18.14
C ILE A 121 3.43 -1.45 18.81
N VAL A 122 3.53 -1.62 20.13
CA VAL A 122 4.80 -1.48 20.86
C VAL A 122 5.83 -2.46 20.33
N HIS A 123 5.45 -3.73 20.12
CA HIS A 123 6.33 -4.75 19.56
C HIS A 123 6.88 -4.34 18.18
N ALA A 124 6.00 -3.88 17.28
CA ALA A 124 6.40 -3.42 15.95
C ALA A 124 7.39 -2.25 16.01
N ILE A 125 7.13 -1.27 16.88
CA ILE A 125 8.01 -0.12 17.07
C ILE A 125 9.36 -0.58 17.64
N SER A 126 9.36 -1.42 18.68
CA SER A 126 10.57 -1.92 19.31
C SER A 126 11.48 -2.63 18.31
N LYS A 127 10.91 -3.48 17.44
CA LYS A 127 11.66 -4.17 16.38
C LYS A 127 12.39 -3.22 15.43
N VAL A 128 11.81 -2.08 15.15
CA VAL A 128 12.39 -1.11 14.22
C VAL A 128 13.42 -0.22 14.89
N VAL A 129 13.23 0.12 16.21
CA VAL A 129 14.09 1.05 16.94
C VAL A 129 15.22 0.36 17.73
N GLU A 130 15.28 -0.98 17.76
CA GLU A 130 16.36 -1.72 18.39
C GLU A 130 17.73 -1.24 17.90
N ASN A 131 18.74 -1.23 18.79
CA ASN A 131 20.11 -0.96 18.40
C ASN A 131 20.57 -2.01 17.38
N ASP A 132 21.24 -1.57 16.32
CA ASP A 132 21.67 -2.41 15.20
C ASP A 132 20.52 -3.09 14.42
N SER A 133 19.33 -2.49 14.46
CA SER A 133 18.18 -2.93 13.67
C SER A 133 18.55 -3.05 12.19
N THR A 134 18.30 -4.23 11.61
CA THR A 134 18.47 -4.47 10.16
C THR A 134 17.68 -3.48 9.32
N TYR A 135 16.51 -3.01 9.82
CA TYR A 135 15.69 -1.99 9.17
C TYR A 135 16.44 -0.66 9.02
N LYS A 136 17.19 -0.25 10.07
CA LYS A 136 17.97 1.00 10.04
C LYS A 136 19.13 0.90 9.06
N VAL A 137 19.88 -0.19 9.09
CA VAL A 137 21.00 -0.44 8.18
C VAL A 137 20.50 -0.41 6.73
N ARG A 138 19.44 -1.16 6.45
CA ARG A 138 18.85 -1.25 5.11
C ARG A 138 18.28 0.07 4.62
N SER A 139 17.65 0.87 5.50
CA SER A 139 17.15 2.20 5.17
C SER A 139 18.27 3.16 4.79
N LEU A 140 19.41 3.10 5.48
CA LEU A 140 20.58 3.93 5.16
C LEU A 140 21.22 3.51 3.82
N GLU A 141 21.37 2.21 3.56
CA GLU A 141 21.84 1.70 2.28
C GLU A 141 20.98 2.18 1.12
N LEU A 142 19.66 2.01 1.24
CA LEU A 142 18.72 2.43 0.22
C LEU A 142 18.71 3.96 0.02
N SER A 143 18.85 4.73 1.10
CA SER A 143 19.00 6.18 1.05
C SER A 143 20.25 6.60 0.26
N ALA A 144 21.37 5.93 0.50
CA ALA A 144 22.61 6.19 -0.22
C ALA A 144 22.45 5.91 -1.73
N MET A 145 21.89 4.76 -2.06
CA MET A 145 21.60 4.39 -3.46
C MET A 145 20.63 5.37 -4.14
N TRP A 146 19.62 5.83 -3.39
CA TRP A 146 18.64 6.79 -3.92
C TRP A 146 19.26 8.15 -4.23
N LYS A 147 20.22 8.60 -3.43
CA LYS A 147 20.93 9.87 -3.61
C LYS A 147 22.03 9.81 -4.67
N ASP A 148 22.51 8.62 -4.97
CA ASP A 148 23.55 8.36 -5.97
C ASP A 148 22.96 8.28 -7.41
N LYS A 149 22.10 9.24 -7.75
CA LYS A 149 21.54 9.37 -9.10
C LYS A 149 22.37 10.36 -9.92
N PRO A 150 22.64 10.06 -11.21
CA PRO A 150 23.44 10.95 -12.07
C PRO A 150 22.76 12.30 -12.36
N ILE A 151 21.42 12.35 -12.27
CA ILE A 151 20.63 13.57 -12.42
C ILE A 151 19.58 13.65 -11.29
N SER A 152 19.29 14.84 -10.83
CA SER A 152 18.27 15.04 -9.81
C SER A 152 16.87 14.79 -10.38
N PRO A 153 15.88 14.40 -9.55
CA PRO A 153 14.50 14.24 -10.01
C PRO A 153 13.92 15.49 -10.66
N THR A 154 14.31 16.68 -10.21
CA THR A 154 13.87 17.96 -10.78
C THR A 154 14.44 18.16 -12.17
N GLU A 155 15.73 17.88 -12.38
CA GLU A 155 16.39 17.95 -13.70
C GLU A 155 15.77 16.93 -14.66
N GLU A 156 15.51 15.72 -14.20
CA GLU A 156 14.85 14.67 -14.99
C GLU A 156 13.44 15.12 -15.44
N ALA A 157 12.64 15.65 -14.52
CA ALA A 157 11.32 16.20 -14.85
C ALA A 157 11.41 17.36 -15.86
N THR A 158 12.35 18.26 -15.66
CA THR A 158 12.58 19.40 -16.58
C THR A 158 12.96 18.90 -17.96
N MET A 159 13.87 17.95 -18.06
CA MET A 159 14.28 17.34 -19.34
C MET A 159 13.09 16.74 -20.10
N TRP A 160 12.18 16.04 -19.40
CA TRP A 160 10.99 15.47 -20.03
C TRP A 160 10.01 16.53 -20.51
N ILE A 161 9.82 17.62 -19.75
CA ILE A 161 8.99 18.75 -20.14
C ILE A 161 9.56 19.44 -21.38
N GLU A 162 10.84 19.76 -21.39
CA GLU A 162 11.52 20.38 -22.54
C GLU A 162 11.44 19.50 -23.79
N ARG A 163 11.62 18.18 -23.64
CA ARG A 163 11.47 17.23 -24.73
C ARG A 163 10.06 17.23 -25.30
N LEU A 164 9.03 17.28 -24.43
CA LEU A 164 7.64 17.39 -24.87
C LEU A 164 7.40 18.70 -25.62
N LEU A 165 7.89 19.81 -25.12
CA LEU A 165 7.74 21.13 -25.78
C LEU A 165 8.42 21.16 -27.15
N LYS A 166 9.63 20.58 -27.26
CA LYS A 166 10.41 20.50 -28.50
C LYS A 166 9.73 19.64 -29.57
N HIS A 167 9.24 18.47 -29.19
CA HIS A 167 8.68 17.49 -30.12
C HIS A 167 7.16 17.57 -30.26
N LYS A 168 6.50 18.41 -29.45
CA LYS A 168 5.03 18.60 -29.40
C LYS A 168 4.21 17.34 -29.11
N THR A 169 4.81 16.17 -29.25
CA THR A 169 4.17 14.89 -28.95
C THR A 169 5.23 13.84 -28.59
N LEU A 170 4.89 12.97 -27.67
CA LEU A 170 5.66 11.78 -27.31
C LEU A 170 4.78 10.54 -27.49
N ARG A 171 4.05 10.47 -28.61
CA ARG A 171 3.06 9.41 -28.87
C ARG A 171 3.64 7.99 -28.73
N HIS A 172 4.91 7.81 -29.08
CA HIS A 172 5.62 6.54 -28.95
C HIS A 172 5.79 6.06 -27.48
N LEU A 173 5.58 6.93 -26.50
CA LEU A 173 5.59 6.61 -25.07
C LEU A 173 4.18 6.41 -24.49
N ARG A 174 3.15 6.64 -25.32
CA ARG A 174 1.76 6.44 -24.90
C ARG A 174 1.46 4.95 -24.88
N MET A 175 0.76 4.51 -23.87
CA MET A 175 0.31 3.11 -23.78
C MET A 175 -0.68 2.79 -24.91
N GLU A 176 -0.47 1.69 -25.59
CA GLU A 176 -1.32 1.16 -26.67
C GLU A 176 -2.80 1.04 -26.27
N GLN A 177 -3.07 0.81 -24.98
CA GLN A 177 -4.45 0.70 -24.47
C GLN A 177 -5.35 1.92 -24.80
N HIS A 178 -4.77 3.09 -25.01
CA HIS A 178 -5.54 4.28 -25.41
C HIS A 178 -6.06 4.24 -26.85
N ASP A 179 -5.48 3.37 -27.67
CA ASP A 179 -5.86 3.21 -29.08
C ASP A 179 -6.75 1.96 -29.28
N LEU A 180 -7.05 1.21 -28.20
CA LEU A 180 -7.97 0.06 -28.24
C LEU A 180 -9.44 0.54 -28.40
N ALA A 181 -10.21 -0.22 -29.20
CA ALA A 181 -11.65 -0.05 -29.21
C ALA A 181 -12.26 -0.45 -27.85
N LEU A 182 -13.39 0.14 -27.45
CA LEU A 182 -14.01 -0.12 -26.16
C LEU A 182 -14.24 -1.61 -25.87
N TRP A 183 -14.60 -2.39 -26.88
CA TRP A 183 -14.81 -3.83 -26.70
C TRP A 183 -13.51 -4.60 -26.40
N GLN A 184 -12.37 -4.16 -26.92
CA GLN A 184 -11.04 -4.70 -26.59
C GLN A 184 -10.60 -4.22 -25.21
N TYR A 185 -10.79 -2.93 -24.91
CA TYR A 185 -10.44 -2.35 -23.61
C TYR A 185 -11.15 -3.06 -22.45
N PHE A 186 -12.43 -3.39 -22.63
CA PHE A 186 -13.22 -4.13 -21.64
C PHE A 186 -13.18 -5.65 -21.81
N SER A 187 -12.33 -6.16 -22.70
CA SER A 187 -12.19 -7.60 -22.99
C SER A 187 -13.51 -8.31 -23.32
N LEU A 188 -14.43 -7.62 -23.98
CA LEU A 188 -15.75 -8.19 -24.32
C LEU A 188 -15.63 -9.36 -25.29
N ASP A 189 -14.64 -9.37 -26.17
CA ASP A 189 -14.27 -10.47 -27.05
C ASP A 189 -13.90 -11.73 -26.26
N VAL A 190 -13.08 -11.58 -25.22
CA VAL A 190 -12.68 -12.70 -24.34
C VAL A 190 -13.88 -13.23 -23.56
N ILE A 191 -14.72 -12.34 -23.02
CA ILE A 191 -15.94 -12.74 -22.30
C ILE A 191 -16.88 -13.51 -23.22
N LEU A 192 -17.14 -13.01 -24.43
CA LEU A 192 -17.99 -13.68 -25.40
C LEU A 192 -17.44 -15.04 -25.82
N PHE A 193 -16.13 -15.16 -26.01
CA PHE A 193 -15.47 -16.42 -26.32
C PHE A 193 -15.66 -17.45 -25.19
N ILE A 194 -15.46 -17.04 -23.93
CA ILE A 194 -15.67 -17.93 -22.77
C ILE A 194 -17.15 -18.37 -22.68
N LEU A 195 -18.08 -17.44 -22.87
CA LEU A 195 -19.52 -17.76 -22.86
C LEU A 195 -19.90 -18.73 -23.97
N ALA A 196 -19.32 -18.59 -25.17
CA ALA A 196 -19.54 -19.51 -26.28
C ALA A 196 -19.04 -20.94 -25.95
N ILE A 197 -17.85 -21.07 -25.35
CA ILE A 197 -17.32 -22.36 -24.89
C ILE A 197 -18.23 -22.99 -23.84
N LEU A 198 -18.63 -22.21 -22.82
CA LEU A 198 -19.53 -22.69 -21.76
C LEU A 198 -20.87 -23.15 -22.33
N GLY A 199 -21.44 -22.41 -23.31
CA GLY A 199 -22.67 -22.78 -24.01
C GLY A 199 -22.52 -24.08 -24.77
N LEU A 200 -21.39 -24.28 -25.47
CA LEU A 200 -21.08 -25.53 -26.20
C LEU A 200 -20.99 -26.71 -25.23
N LEU A 201 -20.25 -26.56 -24.13
CA LEU A 201 -20.10 -27.60 -23.12
C LEU A 201 -21.44 -27.99 -22.49
N MET A 202 -22.27 -27.00 -22.14
CA MET A 202 -23.62 -27.26 -21.64
C MET A 202 -24.47 -27.99 -22.66
N GLY A 203 -24.37 -27.63 -23.94
CA GLY A 203 -25.05 -28.32 -25.03
C GLY A 203 -24.65 -29.79 -25.15
N ILE A 204 -23.35 -30.08 -25.06
CA ILE A 204 -22.81 -31.45 -25.07
C ILE A 204 -23.32 -32.23 -23.85
N ILE A 205 -23.23 -31.67 -22.64
CA ILE A 205 -23.69 -32.30 -21.40
C ILE A 205 -25.19 -32.65 -21.50
N LYS A 206 -26.03 -31.70 -21.94
CA LYS A 206 -27.48 -31.94 -22.14
C LYS A 206 -27.75 -33.07 -23.12
N ARG A 207 -26.99 -33.12 -24.23
CA ARG A 207 -27.13 -34.22 -25.21
C ARG A 207 -26.73 -35.58 -24.64
N LEU A 208 -25.62 -35.64 -23.91
CA LEU A 208 -25.16 -36.87 -23.25
C LEU A 208 -26.17 -37.36 -22.21
N PHE A 209 -26.66 -36.45 -21.38
CA PHE A 209 -27.68 -36.74 -20.35
C PHE A 209 -28.98 -37.27 -20.98
N LYS A 210 -29.47 -36.63 -22.06
CA LYS A 210 -30.64 -37.10 -22.80
C LYS A 210 -30.45 -38.51 -23.39
N ARG A 211 -29.25 -38.81 -23.93
CA ARG A 211 -28.93 -40.16 -24.44
C ARG A 211 -28.93 -41.22 -23.35
N LEU A 212 -28.35 -40.90 -22.17
CA LEU A 212 -28.33 -41.80 -21.02
C LEU A 212 -29.75 -42.12 -20.53
N LEU A 213 -30.62 -41.12 -20.38
CA LEU A 213 -32.00 -41.29 -19.98
C LEU A 213 -32.83 -42.12 -20.98
N THR A 214 -32.57 -41.90 -22.29
CA THR A 214 -33.24 -42.67 -23.35
C THR A 214 -32.79 -44.12 -23.32
N SER A 215 -31.51 -44.39 -23.11
CA SER A 215 -30.94 -45.73 -22.99
C SER A 215 -31.48 -46.50 -21.78
N GLN A 216 -31.67 -45.83 -20.63
CA GLN A 216 -32.29 -46.45 -19.45
C GLN A 216 -33.74 -46.80 -19.67
N LYS A 217 -34.53 -45.91 -20.33
CA LYS A 217 -35.94 -46.20 -20.66
C LYS A 217 -36.14 -47.37 -21.62
N LEU A 218 -35.17 -47.67 -22.51
CA LEU A 218 -35.18 -48.82 -23.43
C LEU A 218 -34.88 -50.11 -22.67
N LYS A 219 -33.96 -50.09 -21.70
CA LYS A 219 -33.65 -51.27 -20.85
C LYS A 219 -34.84 -51.69 -19.96
N THR A 220 -35.52 -50.73 -19.32
CA THR A 220 -36.71 -50.99 -18.46
C THR A 220 -37.97 -51.41 -19.23
N LYS A 221 -37.99 -51.37 -20.56
CA LYS A 221 -39.08 -51.88 -21.41
C LYS A 221 -38.79 -53.25 -21.97
N ALA A 222 -37.57 -53.78 -21.87
CA ALA A 222 -37.12 -55.05 -22.38
C ALA A 222 -37.12 -56.17 -21.31
N ASP A 223 -37.22 -55.76 -20.02
CA ASP A 223 -37.51 -56.63 -18.89
C ASP A 223 -39.00 -56.58 -18.58
#